data_b8e2ab09560b8cb86d74aee06bbbc626
#
_entry.id   b8e2ab09560b8cb86d74aee06bbbc626
#
_cell.length_a   1.000
_cell.length_b   1.000
_cell.length_c   1.000
_cell.angle_alpha   90.00
_cell.angle_beta   90.00
_cell.angle_gamma   90.00
#
_symmetry.space_group_name_H-M   'P 1'
#
loop_
_entity.id
_entity.type
_entity.pdbx_description
1 polymer ?
#
loop_
_entity_poly.entity_id
_entity_poly.type
_entity_poly.pdbx_seq_one_letter_code
_entity_poly.pdbx_strand_id
1 'polypeptide(L)'
;AGADGEPEFIDRPAGFPKTAANWPVTPECLYWGAKFIYDRYQLPLFITENGMSCHDIVSVDGQVHDPNRITFLDAYLSALQKASDEGADVRGYFLWTFLDNFEWDKGYTERFGIVHVDFETQKRIAKDSAYWYQKVIESNGDILSVNTKERPILFLNPVFKQMIWGGNRLGTDWPYEIPGDNTGECWAVSAHPNGDCTIKEGIYKGAALSELWKKHPELFGNTGLDRFPLLIKIIDAKTDLSIQVHPDDAYAKVNENGSLGKIECWYVLDCEEDSRLVIGHNAKDKKELSDMIHEGRWGELIREIPVKKGDFIQIDPGTVHAIKGGLMILETQQSSDITYRVYDYDRLTNGKPRELHIDKSIDVITVPAKPIEESVMKVGNLPENTMNL
;
A
#
# COMPACT_ATOMS: atom_id res chain seq x y z
N ALA A 1 16.42 3.75 37.44
CA ALA A 1 17.75 3.93 38.02
C ALA A 1 18.15 2.61 38.68
N GLY A 2 19.40 2.21 38.56
CA GLY A 2 19.97 1.06 39.26
C GLY A 2 19.90 1.25 40.76
N ALA A 3 20.24 0.19 41.51
CA ALA A 3 20.19 0.19 42.98
C ALA A 3 21.11 1.23 43.65
N ASP A 4 22.08 1.74 42.88
CA ASP A 4 23.05 2.78 43.28
C ASP A 4 22.64 4.21 42.87
N GLY A 5 21.48 4.36 42.22
CA GLY A 5 20.98 5.64 41.74
C GLY A 5 21.55 6.08 40.38
N GLU A 6 22.45 5.32 39.80
CA GLU A 6 22.99 5.58 38.47
C GLU A 6 22.00 5.21 37.35
N PRO A 7 22.10 5.84 36.16
CA PRO A 7 21.28 5.45 35.02
C PRO A 7 21.56 4.01 34.58
N GLU A 8 20.52 3.20 34.52
CA GLU A 8 20.62 1.85 34.00
C GLU A 8 20.04 1.77 32.59
N PHE A 9 20.82 1.23 31.64
CA PHE A 9 20.35 0.98 30.30
C PHE A 9 19.48 -0.28 30.29
N ILE A 10 18.23 -0.12 29.89
CA ILE A 10 17.28 -1.21 29.74
C ILE A 10 17.25 -1.64 28.28
N ASP A 11 17.41 -2.93 28.01
CA ASP A 11 17.26 -3.49 26.68
C ASP A 11 15.86 -3.23 26.13
N ARG A 12 15.78 -2.76 24.91
CA ARG A 12 14.51 -2.55 24.24
C ARG A 12 13.95 -3.88 23.74
N PRO A 13 12.63 -4.08 23.79
CA PRO A 13 12.02 -5.30 23.27
C PRO A 13 12.30 -5.48 21.77
N ALA A 14 12.26 -6.73 21.31
CA ALA A 14 12.37 -7.02 19.88
C ALA A 14 11.29 -6.24 19.09
N GLY A 15 11.67 -5.68 17.95
CA GLY A 15 10.77 -4.85 17.11
C GLY A 15 10.61 -3.41 17.58
N PHE A 16 11.34 -2.96 18.62
CA PHE A 16 11.31 -1.55 19.02
C PHE A 16 11.82 -0.67 17.86
N PRO A 17 11.11 0.43 17.51
CA PRO A 17 11.49 1.29 16.39
C PRO A 17 12.89 1.87 16.55
N LYS A 18 13.69 1.80 15.48
CA LYS A 18 15.06 2.31 15.45
C LYS A 18 15.33 3.09 14.17
N THR A 19 16.27 4.03 14.23
CA THR A 19 16.83 4.73 13.08
C THR A 19 17.79 3.81 12.28
N ALA A 20 18.23 4.22 11.10
CA ALA A 20 19.25 3.50 10.34
C ALA A 20 20.57 3.34 11.14
N ALA A 21 20.93 4.34 11.95
CA ALA A 21 22.06 4.26 12.89
C ALA A 21 21.80 3.35 14.10
N ASN A 22 20.70 2.59 14.12
CA ASN A 22 20.30 1.66 15.20
C ASN A 22 19.95 2.37 16.54
N TRP A 23 19.65 3.67 16.51
CA TRP A 23 19.22 4.40 17.68
C TRP A 23 17.71 4.20 17.92
N PRO A 24 17.27 4.03 19.18
CA PRO A 24 15.84 3.87 19.46
C PRO A 24 15.07 5.16 19.17
N VAL A 25 13.89 5.04 18.59
CA VAL A 25 12.95 6.16 18.38
C VAL A 25 12.15 6.36 19.66
N THR A 26 12.40 7.46 20.38
CA THR A 26 11.82 7.76 21.69
C THR A 26 11.43 9.24 21.77
N PRO A 27 10.35 9.69 21.10
CA PRO A 27 9.97 11.10 21.04
C PRO A 27 9.71 11.72 22.42
N GLU A 28 9.30 10.92 23.42
CA GLU A 28 9.09 11.36 24.79
C GLU A 28 10.36 11.94 25.45
N CYS A 29 11.54 11.68 24.90
CA CYS A 29 12.78 12.24 25.41
C CYS A 29 12.81 13.77 25.26
N LEU A 30 12.24 14.36 24.21
CA LEU A 30 12.14 15.81 24.05
C LEU A 30 11.08 16.41 24.99
N TYR A 31 9.99 15.69 25.27
CA TYR A 31 9.00 16.14 26.24
C TYR A 31 9.59 16.18 27.66
N TRP A 32 10.06 15.05 28.17
CA TRP A 32 10.56 14.96 29.52
C TRP A 32 11.88 15.72 29.72
N GLY A 33 12.79 15.66 28.74
CA GLY A 33 14.06 16.39 28.78
C GLY A 33 13.83 17.90 28.88
N ALA A 34 12.95 18.46 28.05
CA ALA A 34 12.61 19.88 28.09
C ALA A 34 12.00 20.26 29.45
N LYS A 35 11.04 19.49 29.97
CA LYS A 35 10.42 19.77 31.27
C LYS A 35 11.41 19.70 32.41
N PHE A 36 12.21 18.64 32.52
CA PHE A 36 13.18 18.48 33.60
C PHE A 36 14.28 19.58 33.60
N ILE A 37 14.79 19.95 32.41
CA ILE A 37 15.77 21.01 32.30
C ILE A 37 15.16 22.35 32.65
N TYR A 38 13.96 22.63 32.12
CA TYR A 38 13.26 23.87 32.46
C TYR A 38 12.92 23.99 33.95
N ASP A 39 12.37 22.94 34.55
CA ASP A 39 12.06 22.90 35.98
C ASP A 39 13.28 23.17 36.85
N ARG A 40 14.46 22.68 36.43
CA ARG A 40 15.71 22.83 37.17
C ARG A 40 16.32 24.22 37.04
N TYR A 41 16.34 24.77 35.82
CA TYR A 41 17.14 25.98 35.52
C TYR A 41 16.29 27.23 35.31
N GLN A 42 15.01 27.10 34.99
CA GLN A 42 14.07 28.20 34.70
C GLN A 42 14.62 29.17 33.62
N LEU A 43 15.31 28.64 32.62
CA LEU A 43 15.89 29.39 31.52
C LEU A 43 15.27 28.95 30.20
N PRO A 44 15.20 29.83 29.17
CA PRO A 44 14.73 29.46 27.86
C PRO A 44 15.55 28.31 27.27
N LEU A 45 14.86 27.40 26.57
CA LEU A 45 15.44 26.20 25.96
C LEU A 45 15.55 26.32 24.43
N PHE A 46 16.66 25.85 23.90
CA PHE A 46 16.88 25.65 22.48
C PHE A 46 17.31 24.19 22.25
N ILE A 47 16.61 23.49 21.40
CA ILE A 47 17.04 22.18 20.90
C ILE A 47 18.00 22.44 19.75
N THR A 48 19.30 22.23 19.96
CA THR A 48 20.33 22.59 19.01
C THR A 48 20.50 21.55 17.91
N GLU A 49 20.16 20.28 18.18
CA GLU A 49 20.23 19.19 17.22
C GLU A 49 19.19 18.12 17.56
N ASN A 50 18.39 17.75 16.59
CA ASN A 50 17.54 16.56 16.63
C ASN A 50 17.21 16.09 15.20
N GLY A 51 17.38 14.81 14.92
CA GLY A 51 17.12 14.23 13.61
C GLY A 51 17.39 12.73 13.59
N MET A 52 17.19 12.11 12.44
CA MET A 52 17.44 10.69 12.27
C MET A 52 18.15 10.38 10.96
N SER A 53 18.98 9.35 10.97
CA SER A 53 19.48 8.74 9.75
C SER A 53 18.46 7.82 9.12
N CYS A 54 18.43 7.82 7.79
CA CYS A 54 17.61 6.92 6.96
C CYS A 54 18.45 6.32 5.83
N HIS A 55 17.96 5.21 5.27
CA HIS A 55 18.50 4.64 4.02
C HIS A 55 17.81 5.30 2.82
N ASP A 56 18.16 6.56 2.56
CA ASP A 56 17.54 7.36 1.51
C ASP A 56 18.10 6.99 0.13
N ILE A 57 17.20 6.73 -0.81
CA ILE A 57 17.54 6.43 -2.20
C ILE A 57 16.79 7.37 -3.15
N VAL A 58 17.37 7.63 -4.32
CA VAL A 58 16.67 8.33 -5.40
C VAL A 58 15.76 7.34 -6.10
N SER A 59 14.45 7.61 -6.05
CA SER A 59 13.41 6.79 -6.68
C SER A 59 13.39 6.96 -8.21
N VAL A 60 12.63 6.11 -8.90
CA VAL A 60 12.52 6.10 -10.38
C VAL A 60 12.02 7.46 -10.93
N ASP A 61 11.19 8.16 -10.17
CA ASP A 61 10.69 9.51 -10.51
C ASP A 61 11.74 10.63 -10.29
N GLY A 62 12.93 10.28 -9.81
CA GLY A 62 14.01 11.21 -9.53
C GLY A 62 13.88 11.96 -8.20
N GLN A 63 12.91 11.60 -7.35
CA GLN A 63 12.70 12.18 -6.02
C GLN A 63 13.28 11.26 -4.92
N VAL A 64 13.34 11.77 -3.71
CA VAL A 64 13.72 10.99 -2.52
C VAL A 64 12.56 11.03 -1.53
N HIS A 65 11.91 9.88 -1.36
CA HIS A 65 10.77 9.70 -0.46
C HIS A 65 11.26 9.16 0.87
N ASP A 66 11.09 9.97 1.93
CA ASP A 66 11.55 9.64 3.28
C ASP A 66 10.44 9.78 4.35
N PRO A 67 9.33 9.04 4.21
CA PRO A 67 8.19 9.11 5.13
C PRO A 67 8.57 8.77 6.57
N ASN A 68 9.56 7.90 6.77
CA ASN A 68 10.06 7.56 8.10
C ASN A 68 10.63 8.78 8.82
N ARG A 69 11.39 9.65 8.10
CA ARG A 69 11.91 10.88 8.69
C ARG A 69 10.79 11.87 9.01
N ILE A 70 9.78 11.98 8.16
CA ILE A 70 8.60 12.80 8.44
C ILE A 70 7.92 12.32 9.72
N THR A 71 7.66 11.01 9.85
CA THR A 71 7.04 10.41 11.05
C THR A 71 7.87 10.66 12.31
N PHE A 72 9.18 10.53 12.22
CA PHE A 72 10.10 10.82 13.32
C PHE A 72 10.01 12.29 13.75
N LEU A 73 10.16 13.22 12.80
CA LEU A 73 10.16 14.65 13.09
C LEU A 73 8.82 15.11 13.66
N ASP A 74 7.71 14.61 13.11
CA ASP A 74 6.38 14.91 13.60
C ASP A 74 6.21 14.46 15.06
N ALA A 75 6.61 13.24 15.39
CA ALA A 75 6.50 12.72 16.75
C ALA A 75 7.36 13.50 17.76
N TYR A 76 8.62 13.83 17.38
CA TYR A 76 9.54 14.55 18.27
C TYR A 76 9.15 16.02 18.45
N LEU A 77 8.75 16.70 17.38
CA LEU A 77 8.25 18.08 17.45
C LEU A 77 6.93 18.16 18.22
N SER A 78 6.02 17.22 18.02
CA SER A 78 4.78 17.12 18.79
C SER A 78 5.03 16.93 20.28
N ALA A 79 6.00 16.08 20.64
CA ALA A 79 6.39 15.89 22.04
C ALA A 79 7.00 17.18 22.65
N LEU A 80 7.82 17.89 21.88
CA LEU A 80 8.42 19.17 22.30
C LEU A 80 7.37 20.28 22.44
N GLN A 81 6.43 20.39 21.49
CA GLN A 81 5.32 21.33 21.56
C GLN A 81 4.47 21.08 22.81
N LYS A 82 4.13 19.83 23.10
CA LYS A 82 3.41 19.47 24.32
C LYS A 82 4.13 19.95 25.58
N ALA A 83 5.46 19.81 25.64
CA ALA A 83 6.25 20.33 26.76
C ALA A 83 6.16 21.85 26.88
N SER A 84 6.17 22.55 25.74
CA SER A 84 6.01 24.02 25.68
C SER A 84 4.63 24.46 26.12
N ASP A 85 3.57 23.81 25.64
CA ASP A 85 2.18 24.08 26.00
C ASP A 85 1.92 23.86 27.49
N GLU A 86 2.65 22.95 28.13
CA GLU A 86 2.64 22.69 29.58
C GLU A 86 3.62 23.55 30.35
N GLY A 87 4.18 24.60 29.76
CA GLY A 87 4.89 25.69 30.45
C GLY A 87 6.42 25.67 30.35
N ALA A 88 7.03 24.76 29.62
CA ALA A 88 8.48 24.84 29.32
C ALA A 88 8.74 25.97 28.29
N ASP A 89 9.62 26.92 28.60
CA ASP A 89 9.96 28.04 27.70
C ASP A 89 10.87 27.57 26.54
N VAL A 90 10.31 26.87 25.56
CA VAL A 90 11.04 26.40 24.36
C VAL A 90 10.99 27.51 23.31
N ARG A 91 12.15 28.00 22.90
CA ARG A 91 12.30 29.11 21.95
C ARG A 91 12.92 28.75 20.61
N GLY A 92 13.45 27.56 20.46
CA GLY A 92 14.06 27.15 19.21
C GLY A 92 14.27 25.67 19.09
N TYR A 93 14.22 25.23 17.83
CA TYR A 93 14.50 23.86 17.44
C TYR A 93 15.31 23.89 16.13
N PHE A 94 16.42 23.15 16.09
CA PHE A 94 17.30 23.01 14.95
C PHE A 94 17.34 21.55 14.53
N LEU A 95 16.88 21.32 13.33
CA LEU A 95 16.88 19.97 12.72
C LEU A 95 18.32 19.55 12.39
N TRP A 96 18.71 18.35 12.80
CA TRP A 96 19.91 17.71 12.31
C TRP A 96 19.56 16.69 11.21
N THR A 97 19.85 16.97 9.89
CA THR A 97 20.57 18.13 9.41
C THR A 97 19.99 18.60 8.07
N PHE A 98 20.43 19.74 7.56
CA PHE A 98 19.94 20.29 6.29
C PHE A 98 20.37 19.44 5.09
N LEU A 99 21.68 19.18 4.95
CA LEU A 99 22.24 18.38 3.85
C LEU A 99 22.78 17.05 4.37
N ASP A 100 22.66 15.98 3.57
CA ASP A 100 23.47 14.80 3.82
C ASP A 100 24.95 15.17 3.87
N ASN A 101 25.68 14.69 4.87
CA ASN A 101 27.06 15.06 5.14
C ASN A 101 27.89 13.88 5.62
N PHE A 102 29.11 14.16 6.05
CA PHE A 102 30.02 13.19 6.66
C PHE A 102 29.67 13.01 8.14
N GLU A 103 29.31 11.77 8.53
CA GLU A 103 28.89 11.40 9.89
C GLU A 103 30.02 10.69 10.64
N TRP A 104 30.95 11.47 11.19
CA TRP A 104 32.04 10.99 12.05
C TRP A 104 32.59 9.60 11.66
N ASP A 105 32.46 8.59 12.54
CA ASP A 105 32.92 7.22 12.34
C ASP A 105 32.10 6.43 11.30
N LYS A 106 30.93 6.92 10.89
CA LYS A 106 30.06 6.33 9.87
C LYS A 106 30.37 6.83 8.45
N GLY A 107 31.16 7.89 8.33
CA GLY A 107 31.49 8.48 7.03
C GLY A 107 30.24 8.95 6.29
N TYR A 108 30.07 8.52 5.05
CA TYR A 108 28.93 8.89 4.19
C TYR A 108 27.80 7.85 4.15
N THR A 109 27.83 6.84 5.03
CA THR A 109 26.82 5.77 5.01
C THR A 109 25.51 6.17 5.66
N GLU A 110 25.54 7.07 6.65
CA GLU A 110 24.36 7.57 7.35
C GLU A 110 23.88 8.87 6.73
N ARG A 111 22.59 8.93 6.39
CA ARG A 111 21.98 10.10 5.75
C ARG A 111 21.02 10.79 6.70
N PHE A 112 21.46 11.89 7.31
CA PHE A 112 20.65 12.68 8.24
C PHE A 112 19.94 13.87 7.58
N GLY A 113 20.37 14.27 6.38
CA GLY A 113 19.85 15.45 5.71
C GLY A 113 18.39 15.36 5.32
N ILE A 114 17.71 16.48 5.27
CA ILE A 114 16.43 16.64 4.56
C ILE A 114 16.64 16.96 3.07
N VAL A 115 17.89 17.18 2.67
CA VAL A 115 18.31 17.30 1.26
C VAL A 115 19.32 16.21 0.98
N HIS A 116 18.99 15.35 0.03
CA HIS A 116 19.88 14.30 -0.46
C HIS A 116 21.05 14.90 -1.23
N VAL A 117 22.25 14.42 -0.96
CA VAL A 117 23.48 14.79 -1.68
C VAL A 117 24.03 13.55 -2.37
N ASP A 118 24.16 13.62 -3.68
CA ASP A 118 24.99 12.69 -4.43
C ASP A 118 26.45 13.12 -4.21
N PHE A 119 27.21 12.33 -3.47
CA PHE A 119 28.56 12.70 -3.04
C PHE A 119 29.58 12.71 -4.19
N GLU A 120 29.29 12.03 -5.31
CA GLU A 120 30.16 12.03 -6.49
C GLU A 120 29.89 13.25 -7.37
N THR A 121 28.62 13.49 -7.73
CA THR A 121 28.23 14.56 -8.64
C THR A 121 27.91 15.88 -7.96
N GLN A 122 27.76 15.86 -6.65
CA GLN A 122 27.32 16.99 -5.83
C GLN A 122 25.90 17.48 -6.15
N LYS A 123 25.10 16.68 -6.86
CA LYS A 123 23.68 16.96 -7.09
C LYS A 123 22.91 16.92 -5.77
N ARG A 124 22.02 17.87 -5.60
CA ARG A 124 21.16 17.98 -4.42
C ARG A 124 19.70 17.78 -4.82
N ILE A 125 18.97 17.00 -4.03
CA ILE A 125 17.53 16.73 -4.21
C ILE A 125 16.86 16.95 -2.86
N ALA A 126 15.92 17.89 -2.78
CA ALA A 126 15.10 18.06 -1.59
C ALA A 126 14.26 16.79 -1.40
N LYS A 127 14.27 16.23 -0.18
CA LYS A 127 13.48 15.04 0.19
C LYS A 127 12.06 15.47 0.57
N ASP A 128 11.13 14.53 0.66
CA ASP A 128 9.75 14.81 1.08
C ASP A 128 9.73 15.48 2.46
N SER A 129 10.63 15.10 3.36
CA SER A 129 10.78 15.72 4.68
C SER A 129 11.16 17.21 4.61
N ALA A 130 11.87 17.67 3.58
CA ALA A 130 12.20 19.10 3.42
C ALA A 130 10.92 19.91 3.15
N TYR A 131 10.07 19.45 2.25
CA TYR A 131 8.81 20.11 1.93
C TYR A 131 7.81 20.03 3.09
N TRP A 132 7.80 18.92 3.81
CA TRP A 132 6.98 18.77 5.01
C TRP A 132 7.46 19.72 6.12
N TYR A 133 8.76 19.80 6.40
CA TYR A 133 9.32 20.68 7.42
C TYR A 133 9.13 22.16 7.09
N GLN A 134 9.20 22.52 5.80
CA GLN A 134 8.82 23.87 5.34
C GLN A 134 7.38 24.21 5.79
N LYS A 135 6.42 23.30 5.58
CA LYS A 135 5.03 23.50 6.00
C LYS A 135 4.89 23.60 7.52
N VAL A 136 5.67 22.84 8.30
CA VAL A 136 5.70 22.98 9.76
C VAL A 136 6.11 24.39 10.17
N ILE A 137 7.16 24.93 9.52
CA ILE A 137 7.63 26.30 9.79
C ILE A 137 6.58 27.33 9.37
N GLU A 138 6.03 27.22 8.17
CA GLU A 138 5.01 28.15 7.65
C GLU A 138 3.73 28.18 8.49
N SER A 139 3.33 27.04 9.04
CA SER A 139 2.16 26.89 9.91
C SER A 139 2.46 27.16 11.39
N ASN A 140 3.69 27.49 11.75
CA ASN A 140 4.15 27.57 13.13
C ASN A 140 3.78 26.35 13.98
N GLY A 141 3.88 25.15 13.38
CA GLY A 141 3.61 23.88 14.03
C GLY A 141 2.14 23.42 14.03
N ASP A 142 1.20 24.18 13.48
CA ASP A 142 -0.22 23.80 13.48
C ASP A 142 -0.51 22.46 12.80
N ILE A 143 0.35 22.05 11.87
CA ILE A 143 0.22 20.75 11.16
C ILE A 143 0.77 19.56 11.92
N LEU A 144 1.43 19.77 13.06
CA LEU A 144 1.97 18.67 13.86
C LEU A 144 0.84 17.78 14.41
N SER A 145 1.12 16.50 14.57
CA SER A 145 0.14 15.50 15.00
C SER A 145 -0.46 15.78 16.38
N VAL A 146 0.25 16.49 17.26
CA VAL A 146 -0.27 16.93 18.56
C VAL A 146 -1.44 17.92 18.42
N ASN A 147 -1.44 18.71 17.34
CA ASN A 147 -2.50 19.68 17.04
C ASN A 147 -3.59 19.10 16.15
N THR A 148 -3.27 18.03 15.44
CA THR A 148 -4.26 17.26 14.68
C THR A 148 -4.91 16.25 15.62
N LYS A 149 -6.23 16.08 15.52
CA LYS A 149 -6.91 15.00 16.22
C LYS A 149 -6.20 13.69 15.90
N GLU A 150 -6.01 12.83 16.92
CA GLU A 150 -5.42 11.49 16.75
C GLU A 150 -5.90 10.89 15.42
N ARG A 151 -4.94 10.51 14.56
CA ARG A 151 -5.26 9.73 13.36
C ARG A 151 -5.46 8.29 13.82
N PRO A 152 -6.68 7.83 14.00
CA PRO A 152 -6.92 6.49 14.49
C PRO A 152 -6.48 5.48 13.41
N ILE A 153 -5.92 4.37 13.86
CA ILE A 153 -5.82 3.19 12.99
C ILE A 153 -7.24 2.71 12.74
N LEU A 154 -7.63 2.61 11.49
CA LEU A 154 -8.97 2.17 11.11
C LEU A 154 -8.96 0.67 10.87
N PHE A 155 -9.53 -0.08 11.80
CA PHE A 155 -9.81 -1.50 11.59
C PHE A 155 -11.14 -1.67 10.85
N LEU A 156 -11.13 -2.45 9.78
CA LEU A 156 -12.28 -2.63 8.93
C LEU A 156 -12.97 -3.97 9.17
N ASN A 157 -14.30 -3.99 9.03
CA ASN A 157 -15.05 -5.21 8.82
C ASN A 157 -15.04 -5.49 7.32
N PRO A 158 -14.45 -6.60 6.86
CA PRO A 158 -14.42 -6.94 5.45
C PRO A 158 -15.80 -7.32 4.93
N VAL A 159 -15.97 -7.24 3.61
CA VAL A 159 -17.17 -7.70 2.92
C VAL A 159 -16.87 -9.01 2.21
N PHE A 160 -17.64 -10.06 2.50
CA PHE A 160 -17.45 -11.38 1.89
C PHE A 160 -18.41 -11.59 0.71
N LYS A 161 -17.91 -12.25 -0.34
CA LYS A 161 -18.67 -12.60 -1.54
C LYS A 161 -18.66 -14.12 -1.75
N GLN A 162 -19.86 -14.69 -1.84
CA GLN A 162 -20.01 -16.07 -2.27
C GLN A 162 -19.89 -16.16 -3.80
N MET A 163 -19.03 -17.04 -4.28
CA MET A 163 -18.68 -17.16 -5.67
C MET A 163 -18.79 -18.63 -6.10
N ILE A 164 -19.22 -18.88 -7.35
CA ILE A 164 -19.37 -20.26 -7.87
C ILE A 164 -18.05 -21.05 -7.89
N TRP A 165 -16.93 -20.34 -7.89
CA TRP A 165 -15.56 -20.88 -7.88
C TRP A 165 -14.90 -20.77 -6.50
N GLY A 166 -15.58 -20.18 -5.52
CA GLY A 166 -15.03 -19.91 -4.19
C GLY A 166 -14.84 -21.15 -3.34
N GLY A 167 -13.87 -21.05 -2.43
CA GLY A 167 -13.58 -22.02 -1.40
C GLY A 167 -14.05 -21.60 -0.01
N ASN A 168 -13.47 -22.22 1.01
CA ASN A 168 -13.75 -21.94 2.42
C ASN A 168 -12.47 -21.64 3.25
N ARG A 169 -11.32 -21.50 2.59
CA ARG A 169 -10.03 -21.28 3.24
C ARG A 169 -9.98 -19.97 4.03
N LEU A 170 -10.77 -18.97 3.63
CA LEU A 170 -10.92 -17.73 4.41
C LEU A 170 -11.47 -17.98 5.83
N GLY A 171 -12.19 -19.06 6.05
CA GLY A 171 -12.69 -19.46 7.37
C GLY A 171 -11.89 -20.58 8.05
N THR A 172 -11.24 -21.45 7.26
CA THR A 172 -10.46 -22.58 7.83
C THR A 172 -9.02 -22.22 8.14
N ASP A 173 -8.37 -21.45 7.28
CA ASP A 173 -6.97 -21.07 7.39
C ASP A 173 -6.80 -19.69 8.06
N TRP A 174 -7.84 -18.88 8.04
CA TRP A 174 -7.90 -17.53 8.58
C TRP A 174 -9.08 -17.41 9.57
N PRO A 175 -8.99 -16.55 10.59
CA PRO A 175 -10.02 -16.46 11.64
C PRO A 175 -11.24 -15.62 11.21
N TYR A 176 -11.72 -15.79 9.98
CA TYR A 176 -12.90 -15.07 9.50
C TYR A 176 -14.18 -15.89 9.67
N GLU A 177 -15.24 -15.23 10.09
CA GLU A 177 -16.60 -15.79 10.04
C GLU A 177 -17.15 -15.60 8.62
N ILE A 178 -17.01 -16.63 7.79
CA ILE A 178 -17.44 -16.60 6.39
C ILE A 178 -18.93 -16.99 6.23
N PRO A 179 -19.66 -16.42 5.25
CA PRO A 179 -21.10 -16.69 5.07
C PRO A 179 -21.42 -18.08 4.51
N GLY A 180 -20.42 -18.83 4.05
CA GLY A 180 -20.61 -20.19 3.51
C GLY A 180 -19.35 -20.77 2.87
N ASP A 181 -19.39 -22.07 2.54
CA ASP A 181 -18.25 -22.84 2.02
C ASP A 181 -17.82 -22.49 0.58
N ASN A 182 -18.47 -21.53 -0.04
CA ASN A 182 -18.15 -20.99 -1.35
C ASN A 182 -17.79 -19.48 -1.29
N THR A 183 -17.17 -19.04 -0.20
CA THR A 183 -16.75 -17.67 -0.02
C THR A 183 -15.45 -17.42 -0.77
N GLY A 184 -15.56 -16.98 -2.03
CA GLY A 184 -14.42 -16.81 -2.92
C GLY A 184 -13.67 -15.49 -2.73
N GLU A 185 -14.30 -14.44 -2.21
CA GLU A 185 -13.67 -13.14 -2.03
C GLU A 185 -13.92 -12.56 -0.64
N CYS A 186 -12.85 -12.05 -0.04
CA CYS A 186 -12.84 -11.15 1.10
C CYS A 186 -12.40 -9.76 0.60
N TRP A 187 -13.33 -8.81 0.50
CA TRP A 187 -13.02 -7.42 0.22
C TRP A 187 -12.51 -6.79 1.52
N ALA A 188 -11.22 -6.85 1.72
CA ALA A 188 -10.59 -6.46 2.98
C ALA A 188 -10.54 -4.94 3.16
N VAL A 189 -10.32 -4.19 2.06
CA VAL A 189 -10.39 -2.73 2.04
C VAL A 189 -11.21 -2.31 0.82
N SER A 190 -12.38 -1.76 1.04
CA SER A 190 -13.30 -1.35 -0.03
C SER A 190 -14.21 -0.21 0.42
N ALA A 191 -14.31 0.82 -0.41
CA ALA A 191 -15.35 1.83 -0.36
C ALA A 191 -16.24 1.78 -1.62
N HIS A 192 -16.25 0.63 -2.30
CA HIS A 192 -17.03 0.42 -3.52
C HIS A 192 -18.51 0.22 -3.19
N PRO A 193 -19.46 0.80 -3.97
CA PRO A 193 -20.90 0.68 -3.69
C PRO A 193 -21.41 -0.76 -3.56
N ASN A 194 -20.78 -1.69 -4.28
CA ASN A 194 -21.15 -3.11 -4.24
C ASN A 194 -20.61 -3.86 -3.03
N GLY A 195 -19.82 -3.20 -2.15
CA GLY A 195 -19.23 -3.81 -0.97
C GLY A 195 -18.39 -2.82 -0.20
N ASP A 196 -19.04 -1.92 0.52
CA ASP A 196 -18.37 -0.89 1.33
C ASP A 196 -18.05 -1.45 2.71
N CYS A 197 -16.77 -1.42 3.09
CA CYS A 197 -16.32 -1.85 4.41
C CYS A 197 -16.79 -0.88 5.48
N THR A 198 -17.10 -1.39 6.67
CA THR A 198 -17.41 -0.55 7.82
C THR A 198 -16.28 -0.56 8.84
N ILE A 199 -16.17 0.51 9.61
CA ILE A 199 -15.18 0.61 10.68
C ILE A 199 -15.56 -0.32 11.83
N LYS A 200 -14.63 -1.18 12.22
CA LYS A 200 -14.85 -2.22 13.24
C LYS A 200 -14.93 -1.66 14.65
N GLU A 201 -14.08 -0.69 14.98
CA GLU A 201 -13.92 -0.15 16.33
C GLU A 201 -13.44 1.31 16.33
N GLY A 202 -13.32 1.92 17.52
CA GLY A 202 -12.90 3.31 17.69
C GLY A 202 -14.04 4.31 17.50
N ILE A 203 -13.68 5.60 17.38
CA ILE A 203 -14.64 6.72 17.34
C ILE A 203 -15.52 6.72 16.08
N TYR A 204 -15.10 6.03 15.03
CA TYR A 204 -15.83 5.90 13.77
C TYR A 204 -16.54 4.54 13.61
N LYS A 205 -16.63 3.74 14.67
CA LYS A 205 -17.27 2.42 14.63
C LYS A 205 -18.62 2.44 13.92
N GLY A 206 -18.77 1.55 12.95
CA GLY A 206 -19.99 1.38 12.16
C GLY A 206 -20.14 2.33 10.96
N ALA A 207 -19.31 3.37 10.85
CA ALA A 207 -19.30 4.22 9.66
C ALA A 207 -18.76 3.46 8.46
N ALA A 208 -19.30 3.74 7.27
CA ALA A 208 -18.78 3.19 6.01
C ALA A 208 -17.47 3.87 5.61
N LEU A 209 -16.55 3.13 4.99
CA LEU A 209 -15.27 3.69 4.53
C LEU A 209 -15.48 4.80 3.50
N SER A 210 -16.48 4.65 2.60
CA SER A 210 -16.85 5.69 1.63
C SER A 210 -17.37 6.97 2.28
N GLU A 211 -18.03 6.84 3.42
CA GLU A 211 -18.51 7.98 4.20
C GLU A 211 -17.35 8.73 4.85
N LEU A 212 -16.41 8.01 5.47
CA LEU A 212 -15.21 8.60 6.04
C LEU A 212 -14.35 9.29 4.98
N TRP A 213 -14.17 8.66 3.82
CA TRP A 213 -13.45 9.26 2.70
C TRP A 213 -13.96 10.65 2.33
N LYS A 214 -15.28 10.83 2.33
CA LYS A 214 -15.93 12.10 1.98
C LYS A 214 -15.93 13.12 3.12
N LYS A 215 -16.16 12.67 4.36
CA LYS A 215 -16.35 13.55 5.52
C LYS A 215 -15.06 13.87 6.27
N HIS A 216 -14.08 12.99 6.16
CA HIS A 216 -12.81 13.03 6.90
C HIS A 216 -11.62 12.82 5.98
N PRO A 217 -11.45 13.65 4.92
CA PRO A 217 -10.34 13.48 3.98
C PRO A 217 -8.96 13.59 4.65
N GLU A 218 -8.89 14.25 5.82
CA GLU A 218 -7.68 14.35 6.63
C GLU A 218 -7.15 13.00 7.11
N LEU A 219 -8.01 12.00 7.27
CA LEU A 219 -7.61 10.62 7.64
C LEU A 219 -6.84 9.93 6.51
N PHE A 220 -6.99 10.40 5.28
CA PHE A 220 -6.45 9.82 4.07
C PHE A 220 -5.41 10.73 3.37
N GLY A 221 -4.91 11.74 4.08
CA GLY A 221 -3.87 12.64 3.55
C GLY A 221 -4.37 13.72 2.59
N ASN A 222 -5.69 14.02 2.56
CA ASN A 222 -6.29 15.07 1.72
C ASN A 222 -5.93 14.94 0.22
N THR A 223 -6.04 13.73 -0.33
CA THR A 223 -5.62 13.40 -1.71
C THR A 223 -6.33 14.20 -2.79
N GLY A 224 -7.51 14.77 -2.50
CA GLY A 224 -8.34 15.48 -3.47
C GLY A 224 -9.08 14.59 -4.47
N LEU A 225 -9.01 13.26 -4.33
CA LEU A 225 -9.74 12.33 -5.18
C LEU A 225 -11.22 12.25 -4.79
N ASP A 226 -12.11 12.19 -5.77
CA ASP A 226 -13.57 12.17 -5.57
C ASP A 226 -14.04 10.87 -4.88
N ARG A 227 -13.32 9.77 -5.08
CA ARG A 227 -13.64 8.44 -4.52
C ARG A 227 -12.40 7.76 -3.97
N PHE A 228 -12.61 6.84 -3.02
CA PHE A 228 -11.53 5.98 -2.52
C PHE A 228 -10.95 5.16 -3.67
N PRO A 229 -9.63 5.22 -3.90
CA PRO A 229 -9.06 4.76 -5.17
C PRO A 229 -8.85 3.25 -5.27
N LEU A 230 -8.83 2.53 -4.14
CA LEU A 230 -8.41 1.14 -4.07
C LEU A 230 -9.55 0.19 -3.73
N LEU A 231 -9.40 -1.05 -4.18
CA LEU A 231 -10.14 -2.21 -3.70
C LEU A 231 -9.12 -3.33 -3.47
N ILE A 232 -9.00 -3.78 -2.22
CA ILE A 232 -8.06 -4.83 -1.82
C ILE A 232 -8.84 -6.06 -1.42
N LYS A 233 -8.51 -7.19 -2.03
CA LYS A 233 -9.21 -8.46 -1.81
C LYS A 233 -8.25 -9.58 -1.44
N ILE A 234 -8.76 -10.55 -0.70
CA ILE A 234 -8.17 -11.88 -0.63
C ILE A 234 -9.11 -12.81 -1.38
N ILE A 235 -8.57 -13.51 -2.36
CA ILE A 235 -9.30 -14.42 -3.25
C ILE A 235 -8.93 -15.86 -2.90
N ASP A 236 -9.94 -16.68 -2.59
CA ASP A 236 -9.82 -18.12 -2.39
C ASP A 236 -10.45 -18.84 -3.60
N ALA A 237 -9.63 -19.24 -4.54
CA ALA A 237 -10.03 -19.92 -5.76
C ALA A 237 -10.01 -21.44 -5.58
N LYS A 238 -11.14 -22.04 -5.24
CA LYS A 238 -11.30 -23.50 -5.20
C LYS A 238 -11.31 -24.11 -6.61
N THR A 239 -11.88 -23.39 -7.57
CA THR A 239 -11.88 -23.77 -9.00
C THR A 239 -11.56 -22.56 -9.86
N ASP A 240 -11.32 -22.77 -11.14
CA ASP A 240 -10.90 -21.73 -12.08
C ASP A 240 -11.90 -20.56 -12.12
N LEU A 241 -11.40 -19.33 -12.04
CA LEU A 241 -12.17 -18.13 -12.37
C LEU A 241 -12.35 -18.04 -13.90
N SER A 242 -13.33 -17.24 -14.35
CA SER A 242 -13.50 -16.98 -15.78
C SER A 242 -12.26 -16.30 -16.37
N ILE A 243 -11.97 -16.61 -17.61
CA ILE A 243 -10.99 -15.86 -18.40
C ILE A 243 -11.58 -14.50 -18.71
N GLN A 244 -10.86 -13.43 -18.38
CA GLN A 244 -11.37 -12.07 -18.39
C GLN A 244 -10.31 -11.06 -18.81
N VAL A 245 -10.77 -9.84 -19.08
CA VAL A 245 -9.95 -8.67 -19.36
C VAL A 245 -10.61 -7.43 -18.76
N HIS A 246 -9.82 -6.43 -18.42
CA HIS A 246 -10.32 -5.16 -17.89
C HIS A 246 -9.97 -3.98 -18.80
N PRO A 247 -10.85 -2.97 -18.91
CA PRO A 247 -10.56 -1.74 -19.64
C PRO A 247 -9.63 -0.81 -18.85
N ASP A 248 -9.02 0.13 -19.55
CA ASP A 248 -8.38 1.29 -18.95
C ASP A 248 -9.41 2.37 -18.52
N ASP A 249 -8.93 3.43 -17.82
CA ASP A 249 -9.77 4.53 -17.36
C ASP A 249 -10.46 5.28 -18.51
N ALA A 250 -9.81 5.42 -19.66
CA ALA A 250 -10.36 6.16 -20.79
C ALA A 250 -11.54 5.41 -21.41
N TYR A 251 -11.39 4.12 -21.62
CA TYR A 251 -12.46 3.26 -22.14
C TYR A 251 -13.62 3.12 -21.14
N ALA A 252 -13.30 2.87 -19.86
CA ALA A 252 -14.31 2.72 -18.82
C ALA A 252 -15.13 3.99 -18.60
N LYS A 253 -14.50 5.16 -18.65
CA LYS A 253 -15.18 6.44 -18.53
C LYS A 253 -16.26 6.64 -19.59
N VAL A 254 -16.02 6.18 -20.81
CA VAL A 254 -16.95 6.33 -21.93
C VAL A 254 -18.01 5.23 -21.95
N ASN A 255 -17.58 3.98 -21.76
CA ASN A 255 -18.43 2.80 -22.00
C ASN A 255 -19.07 2.21 -20.72
N GLU A 256 -18.62 2.68 -19.51
CA GLU A 256 -19.08 2.17 -18.21
C GLU A 256 -19.52 3.31 -17.27
N ASN A 257 -20.27 4.27 -17.81
CA ASN A 257 -20.92 5.36 -17.06
C ASN A 257 -19.98 6.16 -16.14
N GLY A 258 -18.76 6.44 -16.58
CA GLY A 258 -17.79 7.22 -15.80
C GLY A 258 -17.05 6.42 -14.72
N SER A 259 -17.10 5.09 -14.80
CA SER A 259 -16.33 4.21 -13.91
C SER A 259 -14.82 4.33 -14.14
N LEU A 260 -14.05 3.90 -13.15
CA LEU A 260 -12.61 3.70 -13.31
C LEU A 260 -12.34 2.45 -14.16
N GLY A 261 -11.22 2.43 -14.84
CA GLY A 261 -10.63 1.22 -15.37
C GLY A 261 -10.23 0.26 -14.24
N LYS A 262 -9.55 -0.82 -14.58
CA LYS A 262 -9.11 -1.78 -13.57
C LYS A 262 -7.69 -2.25 -13.82
N ILE A 263 -6.74 -1.46 -13.31
CA ILE A 263 -5.38 -1.92 -13.10
C ILE A 263 -5.39 -2.73 -11.80
N GLU A 264 -4.73 -3.87 -11.82
CA GLU A 264 -4.61 -4.71 -10.63
C GLU A 264 -3.24 -5.36 -10.53
N CYS A 265 -2.89 -5.83 -9.34
CA CYS A 265 -1.75 -6.69 -9.12
C CYS A 265 -2.12 -7.81 -8.14
N TRP A 266 -1.44 -8.94 -8.30
CA TRP A 266 -1.64 -10.13 -7.50
C TRP A 266 -0.36 -10.53 -6.79
N TYR A 267 -0.51 -10.87 -5.51
CA TYR A 267 0.52 -11.54 -4.75
C TYR A 267 0.01 -12.93 -4.36
N VAL A 268 0.76 -13.98 -4.72
CA VAL A 268 0.39 -15.36 -4.42
C VAL A 268 0.63 -15.64 -2.95
N LEU A 269 -0.44 -15.61 -2.14
CA LEU A 269 -0.40 -15.89 -0.71
C LEU A 269 -0.14 -17.37 -0.43
N ASP A 270 -0.78 -18.23 -1.23
CA ASP A 270 -0.62 -19.67 -1.16
C ASP A 270 -1.10 -20.35 -2.45
N CYS A 271 -0.59 -21.54 -2.75
CA CYS A 271 -0.96 -22.30 -3.93
C CYS A 271 -0.65 -23.79 -3.76
N GLU A 272 -1.38 -24.64 -4.52
CA GLU A 272 -1.06 -26.03 -4.65
C GLU A 272 0.21 -26.24 -5.52
N GLU A 273 0.80 -27.42 -5.45
CA GLU A 273 1.90 -27.80 -6.32
C GLU A 273 1.46 -27.76 -7.79
N ASP A 274 2.35 -27.30 -8.68
CA ASP A 274 2.07 -27.10 -10.11
C ASP A 274 0.94 -26.10 -10.47
N SER A 275 0.56 -25.23 -9.55
CA SER A 275 -0.42 -24.17 -9.82
C SER A 275 -0.02 -23.25 -10.97
N ARG A 276 -1.02 -22.80 -11.71
CA ARG A 276 -0.85 -21.95 -12.88
C ARG A 276 -1.79 -20.76 -12.85
N LEU A 277 -1.43 -19.72 -13.59
CA LEU A 277 -2.29 -18.56 -13.88
C LEU A 277 -2.41 -18.38 -15.40
N VAL A 278 -3.51 -17.79 -15.83
CA VAL A 278 -3.63 -17.30 -17.20
C VAL A 278 -3.11 -15.87 -17.26
N ILE A 279 -2.09 -15.61 -18.08
CA ILE A 279 -1.53 -14.25 -18.29
C ILE A 279 -1.22 -14.08 -19.78
N GLY A 280 -2.07 -13.30 -20.46
CA GLY A 280 -1.96 -13.00 -21.88
C GLY A 280 -2.53 -14.09 -22.78
N HIS A 281 -2.21 -13.98 -24.07
CA HIS A 281 -2.72 -14.83 -25.13
C HIS A 281 -1.67 -15.01 -26.24
N ASN A 282 -1.92 -15.92 -27.20
CA ASN A 282 -1.00 -16.27 -28.28
C ASN A 282 -1.37 -15.67 -29.65
N ALA A 283 -2.49 -14.93 -29.76
CA ALA A 283 -2.89 -14.30 -31.01
C ALA A 283 -1.89 -13.19 -31.42
N LYS A 284 -1.58 -13.10 -32.70
CA LYS A 284 -0.57 -12.19 -33.26
C LYS A 284 -1.17 -10.83 -33.67
N ASP A 285 -2.44 -10.81 -34.02
CA ASP A 285 -3.17 -9.61 -34.39
C ASP A 285 -4.65 -9.68 -33.96
N LYS A 286 -5.36 -8.56 -34.10
CA LYS A 286 -6.77 -8.45 -33.69
C LYS A 286 -7.70 -9.40 -34.43
N LYS A 287 -7.39 -9.70 -35.71
CA LYS A 287 -8.19 -10.61 -36.52
C LYS A 287 -8.06 -12.03 -35.99
N GLU A 288 -6.82 -12.51 -35.79
CA GLU A 288 -6.54 -13.84 -35.24
C GLU A 288 -7.16 -14.00 -33.85
N LEU A 289 -7.06 -12.94 -32.98
CA LEU A 289 -7.72 -12.93 -31.67
C LEU A 289 -9.23 -13.15 -31.80
N SER A 290 -9.88 -12.36 -32.64
CA SER A 290 -11.32 -12.45 -32.87
C SER A 290 -11.74 -13.80 -33.42
N ASP A 291 -11.03 -14.32 -34.42
CA ASP A 291 -11.29 -15.63 -35.02
C ASP A 291 -11.16 -16.74 -33.95
N MET A 292 -10.08 -16.76 -33.18
CA MET A 292 -9.87 -17.75 -32.11
C MET A 292 -10.97 -17.73 -31.03
N ILE A 293 -11.40 -16.54 -30.62
CA ILE A 293 -12.49 -16.38 -29.64
C ILE A 293 -13.79 -16.93 -30.19
N HIS A 294 -14.20 -16.53 -31.40
CA HIS A 294 -15.46 -16.95 -32.01
C HIS A 294 -15.50 -18.43 -32.36
N GLU A 295 -14.35 -19.01 -32.72
CA GLU A 295 -14.22 -20.44 -33.00
C GLU A 295 -14.02 -21.30 -31.74
N GLY A 296 -13.90 -20.68 -30.54
CA GLY A 296 -13.69 -21.39 -29.29
C GLY A 296 -12.34 -22.10 -29.18
N ARG A 297 -11.30 -21.61 -29.88
CA ARG A 297 -9.95 -22.19 -29.84
C ARG A 297 -9.15 -21.83 -28.61
N TRP A 298 -9.77 -22.06 -27.42
CA TRP A 298 -9.23 -21.64 -26.13
C TRP A 298 -7.86 -22.24 -25.83
N GLY A 299 -7.63 -23.52 -26.15
CA GLY A 299 -6.36 -24.22 -25.91
C GLY A 299 -5.18 -23.64 -26.71
N GLU A 300 -5.45 -23.00 -27.86
CA GLU A 300 -4.45 -22.33 -28.69
C GLU A 300 -4.28 -20.87 -28.27
N LEU A 301 -5.38 -20.22 -27.87
CA LEU A 301 -5.43 -18.79 -27.54
C LEU A 301 -4.78 -18.50 -26.20
N ILE A 302 -5.11 -19.25 -25.16
CA ILE A 302 -4.78 -18.91 -23.77
C ILE A 302 -3.34 -19.24 -23.42
N ARG A 303 -2.65 -18.30 -22.79
CA ARG A 303 -1.29 -18.47 -22.29
C ARG A 303 -1.30 -18.71 -20.78
N GLU A 304 -0.90 -19.90 -20.37
CA GLU A 304 -0.77 -20.27 -18.95
C GLU A 304 0.68 -20.23 -18.49
N ILE A 305 0.92 -19.73 -17.29
CA ILE A 305 2.24 -19.67 -16.65
C ILE A 305 2.24 -20.41 -15.32
N PRO A 306 3.33 -21.09 -14.95
CA PRO A 306 3.48 -21.68 -13.63
C PRO A 306 3.74 -20.57 -12.59
N VAL A 307 3.16 -20.72 -11.41
CA VAL A 307 3.34 -19.77 -10.28
C VAL A 307 3.58 -20.52 -8.99
N LYS A 308 4.16 -19.82 -8.02
CA LYS A 308 4.38 -20.31 -6.66
C LYS A 308 4.11 -19.22 -5.64
N LYS A 309 3.93 -19.62 -4.41
CA LYS A 309 3.81 -18.70 -3.27
C LYS A 309 4.93 -17.66 -3.27
N GLY A 310 4.54 -16.39 -3.11
CA GLY A 310 5.43 -15.24 -3.11
C GLY A 310 5.65 -14.59 -4.49
N ASP A 311 5.17 -15.19 -5.59
CA ASP A 311 5.22 -14.53 -6.90
C ASP A 311 4.29 -13.31 -6.92
N PHE A 312 4.74 -12.25 -7.60
CA PHE A 312 3.97 -11.03 -7.82
C PHE A 312 3.67 -10.85 -9.30
N ILE A 313 2.43 -10.53 -9.61
CA ILE A 313 1.94 -10.40 -10.99
C ILE A 313 1.26 -9.04 -11.16
N GLN A 314 1.74 -8.22 -12.10
CA GLN A 314 1.11 -7.00 -12.54
C GLN A 314 0.14 -7.29 -13.68
N ILE A 315 -1.11 -6.85 -13.56
CA ILE A 315 -2.14 -6.98 -14.58
C ILE A 315 -2.52 -5.57 -15.07
N ASP A 316 -1.95 -5.20 -16.20
CA ASP A 316 -2.32 -3.96 -16.87
C ASP A 316 -3.65 -4.10 -17.61
N PRO A 317 -4.40 -3.02 -17.83
CA PRO A 317 -5.58 -3.04 -18.67
C PRO A 317 -5.29 -3.65 -20.04
N GLY A 318 -6.26 -4.40 -20.58
CA GLY A 318 -6.10 -5.11 -21.85
C GLY A 318 -5.37 -6.44 -21.76
N THR A 319 -4.88 -6.84 -20.59
CA THR A 319 -4.26 -8.14 -20.37
C THR A 319 -5.34 -9.21 -20.15
N VAL A 320 -5.36 -10.25 -20.98
CA VAL A 320 -6.20 -11.45 -20.73
C VAL A 320 -5.63 -12.21 -19.55
N HIS A 321 -6.46 -12.52 -18.55
CA HIS A 321 -5.99 -13.18 -17.34
C HIS A 321 -7.08 -14.04 -16.68
N ALA A 322 -6.66 -14.99 -15.85
CA ALA A 322 -7.53 -15.73 -14.93
C ALA A 322 -6.72 -16.36 -13.79
N ILE A 323 -7.32 -16.38 -12.61
CA ILE A 323 -6.86 -17.17 -11.48
C ILE A 323 -7.41 -18.60 -11.64
N LYS A 324 -6.54 -19.58 -11.54
CA LYS A 324 -6.94 -21.00 -11.59
C LYS A 324 -7.18 -21.55 -10.19
N GLY A 325 -7.86 -22.70 -10.12
CA GLY A 325 -8.16 -23.35 -8.86
C GLY A 325 -6.89 -23.71 -8.06
N GLY A 326 -7.04 -23.81 -6.74
CA GLY A 326 -5.95 -24.11 -5.81
C GLY A 326 -5.11 -22.90 -5.36
N LEU A 327 -5.45 -21.69 -5.79
CA LEU A 327 -4.72 -20.47 -5.50
C LEU A 327 -5.41 -19.63 -4.42
N MET A 328 -4.60 -19.03 -3.54
CA MET A 328 -5.01 -17.92 -2.68
C MET A 328 -4.21 -16.68 -3.04
N ILE A 329 -4.89 -15.60 -3.40
CA ILE A 329 -4.31 -14.39 -3.97
C ILE A 329 -4.68 -13.17 -3.12
N LEU A 330 -3.70 -12.32 -2.82
CA LEU A 330 -3.95 -10.94 -2.43
C LEU A 330 -4.01 -10.10 -3.71
N GLU A 331 -5.19 -9.59 -4.01
CA GLU A 331 -5.44 -8.71 -5.15
C GLU A 331 -5.53 -7.27 -4.66
N THR A 332 -4.71 -6.41 -5.22
CA THR A 332 -4.82 -4.96 -5.04
C THR A 332 -5.14 -4.33 -6.38
N GLN A 333 -6.24 -3.59 -6.44
CA GLN A 333 -6.77 -3.04 -7.70
C GLN A 333 -7.32 -1.62 -7.52
N GLN A 334 -7.55 -0.93 -8.64
CA GLN A 334 -8.37 0.27 -8.65
C GLN A 334 -9.79 -0.07 -8.13
N SER A 335 -10.48 0.92 -7.54
CA SER A 335 -11.85 0.75 -7.02
C SER A 335 -12.87 0.60 -8.14
N SER A 336 -12.84 -0.56 -8.80
CA SER A 336 -13.69 -0.96 -9.93
C SER A 336 -13.99 -2.45 -9.84
N ASP A 337 -15.21 -2.86 -10.19
CA ASP A 337 -15.62 -4.26 -10.31
C ASP A 337 -15.98 -4.66 -11.76
N ILE A 338 -15.55 -3.83 -12.72
CA ILE A 338 -15.77 -4.08 -14.15
C ILE A 338 -14.97 -5.30 -14.59
N THR A 339 -15.68 -6.28 -15.13
CA THR A 339 -15.10 -7.51 -15.65
C THR A 339 -15.70 -7.83 -17.02
N TYR A 340 -14.87 -7.81 -18.07
CA TYR A 340 -15.27 -8.34 -19.38
C TYR A 340 -14.89 -9.81 -19.44
N ARG A 341 -15.91 -10.67 -19.34
CA ARG A 341 -15.75 -12.11 -19.36
C ARG A 341 -15.61 -12.59 -20.80
N VAL A 342 -14.46 -13.22 -21.08
CA VAL A 342 -14.14 -13.76 -22.41
C VAL A 342 -14.62 -15.20 -22.53
N TYR A 343 -14.37 -16.03 -21.49
CA TYR A 343 -14.77 -17.43 -21.45
C TYR A 343 -15.01 -17.89 -20.00
N ASP A 344 -15.99 -18.73 -19.80
CA ASP A 344 -16.39 -19.22 -18.47
C ASP A 344 -16.52 -20.75 -18.39
N TYR A 345 -15.82 -21.47 -19.24
CA TYR A 345 -15.78 -22.95 -19.25
C TYR A 345 -17.17 -23.58 -19.38
N ASP A 346 -18.12 -22.89 -20.04
CA ASP A 346 -19.53 -23.31 -20.23
C ASP A 346 -20.27 -23.60 -18.92
N ARG A 347 -19.82 -23.04 -17.80
CA ARG A 347 -20.42 -23.24 -16.48
C ARG A 347 -21.79 -22.59 -16.38
N LEU A 348 -22.69 -23.31 -15.68
CA LEU A 348 -24.03 -22.80 -15.41
C LEU A 348 -24.16 -22.28 -13.99
N THR A 349 -24.73 -21.09 -13.87
CA THR A 349 -25.16 -20.51 -12.59
C THR A 349 -26.69 -20.47 -12.57
N ASN A 350 -27.32 -21.18 -11.64
CA ASN A 350 -28.79 -21.33 -11.60
C ASN A 350 -29.37 -21.82 -12.93
N GLY A 351 -28.71 -22.77 -13.59
CA GLY A 351 -29.15 -23.38 -14.85
C GLY A 351 -28.94 -22.51 -16.10
N LYS A 352 -28.27 -21.37 -15.98
CA LYS A 352 -27.95 -20.48 -17.11
C LYS A 352 -26.43 -20.15 -17.16
N PRO A 353 -25.87 -20.02 -18.35
CA PRO A 353 -24.48 -19.53 -18.48
C PRO A 353 -24.40 -18.09 -17.99
N ARG A 354 -23.24 -17.71 -17.42
CA ARG A 354 -22.95 -16.30 -17.12
C ARG A 354 -22.73 -15.53 -18.41
N GLU A 355 -23.12 -14.27 -18.42
CA GLU A 355 -22.93 -13.38 -19.56
C GLU A 355 -21.46 -13.28 -19.97
N LEU A 356 -21.19 -13.38 -21.25
CA LEU A 356 -19.89 -13.12 -21.88
C LEU A 356 -19.93 -11.73 -22.53
N HIS A 357 -18.80 -11.03 -22.50
CA HIS A 357 -18.66 -9.66 -23.01
C HIS A 357 -17.70 -9.64 -24.21
N ILE A 358 -17.97 -10.48 -25.22
CA ILE A 358 -17.00 -10.79 -26.32
C ILE A 358 -16.56 -9.52 -27.05
N ASP A 359 -17.51 -8.71 -27.53
CA ASP A 359 -17.19 -7.52 -28.31
C ASP A 359 -16.36 -6.51 -27.51
N LYS A 360 -16.78 -6.20 -26.28
CA LYS A 360 -16.03 -5.32 -25.38
C LYS A 360 -14.65 -5.88 -25.03
N SER A 361 -14.56 -7.21 -24.87
CA SER A 361 -13.26 -7.88 -24.63
C SER A 361 -12.32 -7.72 -25.83
N ILE A 362 -12.80 -8.00 -27.04
CA ILE A 362 -12.01 -7.83 -28.27
C ILE A 362 -11.56 -6.36 -28.41
N ASP A 363 -12.42 -5.41 -28.07
CA ASP A 363 -12.07 -3.97 -28.14
C ASP A 363 -10.86 -3.63 -27.27
N VAL A 364 -10.86 -4.10 -26.02
CA VAL A 364 -9.86 -3.69 -25.04
C VAL A 364 -8.63 -4.58 -24.95
N ILE A 365 -8.67 -5.85 -25.41
CA ILE A 365 -7.51 -6.75 -25.37
C ILE A 365 -6.34 -6.16 -26.16
N THR A 366 -5.19 -6.07 -25.51
CA THR A 366 -3.93 -5.64 -26.12
C THR A 366 -3.35 -6.76 -26.98
N VAL A 367 -3.10 -6.50 -28.28
CA VAL A 367 -2.56 -7.46 -29.24
C VAL A 367 -1.36 -6.85 -29.97
N PRO A 368 -0.24 -7.59 -30.06
CA PRO A 368 0.06 -8.86 -29.38
C PRO A 368 0.12 -8.71 -27.88
N ALA A 369 -0.03 -9.82 -27.15
CA ALA A 369 0.12 -9.80 -25.69
C ALA A 369 1.55 -9.45 -25.27
N LYS A 370 1.69 -8.73 -24.16
CA LYS A 370 2.99 -8.37 -23.60
C LYS A 370 3.85 -9.59 -23.28
N PRO A 371 5.18 -9.45 -23.30
CA PRO A 371 6.10 -10.44 -22.75
C PRO A 371 5.78 -10.75 -21.27
N ILE A 372 5.93 -11.99 -20.85
CA ILE A 372 5.60 -12.44 -19.47
C ILE A 372 6.48 -11.70 -18.44
N GLU A 373 7.72 -11.46 -18.80
CA GLU A 373 8.74 -10.84 -17.92
C GLU A 373 8.37 -9.41 -17.53
N GLU A 374 7.52 -8.75 -18.30
CA GLU A 374 7.01 -7.41 -17.98
C GLU A 374 5.88 -7.43 -16.94
N SER A 375 5.23 -8.58 -16.77
CA SER A 375 4.08 -8.72 -15.85
C SER A 375 4.39 -9.55 -14.62
N VAL A 376 5.42 -10.40 -14.62
CA VAL A 376 5.64 -11.41 -13.58
C VAL A 376 7.01 -11.23 -12.92
N MET A 377 6.99 -10.91 -11.63
CA MET A 377 8.18 -10.95 -10.78
C MET A 377 8.18 -12.22 -9.94
N LYS A 378 9.21 -13.03 -10.09
CA LYS A 378 9.37 -14.26 -9.33
C LYS A 378 9.96 -14.00 -7.95
N VAL A 379 9.52 -14.78 -6.96
CA VAL A 379 10.10 -14.78 -5.62
C VAL A 379 11.62 -14.99 -5.69
N GLY A 380 12.39 -14.14 -4.98
CA GLY A 380 13.85 -14.11 -5.05
C GLY A 380 14.42 -13.10 -6.07
N ASN A 381 13.60 -12.58 -7.00
CA ASN A 381 13.95 -11.46 -7.88
C ASN A 381 13.36 -10.13 -7.38
N LEU A 382 12.55 -10.18 -6.33
CA LEU A 382 12.09 -8.98 -5.65
C LEU A 382 13.28 -8.34 -4.93
N PRO A 383 13.46 -7.02 -4.99
CA PRO A 383 14.48 -6.33 -4.22
C PRO A 383 14.38 -6.73 -2.74
N GLU A 384 15.51 -7.05 -2.09
CA GLU A 384 15.54 -7.52 -0.69
C GLU A 384 14.75 -6.64 0.28
N ASN A 385 14.54 -5.37 -0.06
CA ASN A 385 13.82 -4.39 0.75
C ASN A 385 12.29 -4.37 0.56
N THR A 386 11.73 -5.16 -0.35
CA THR A 386 10.27 -5.22 -0.58
C THR A 386 9.55 -6.23 0.31
N MET A 387 10.27 -7.06 1.06
CA MET A 387 9.71 -8.14 1.89
C MET A 387 9.69 -7.83 3.41
N ASN A 388 9.98 -6.63 3.83
CA ASN A 388 9.90 -6.20 5.24
C ASN A 388 8.67 -5.30 5.48
N LEU A 389 7.50 -5.79 5.10
CA LEU A 389 6.21 -5.26 5.56
C LEU A 389 5.64 -6.17 6.65
#